data_e45e4aaf59b50403705a7b133ad4781c
#
_entry.id   e45e4aaf59b50403705a7b133ad4781c
#
_cell.length_a   1.000
_cell.length_b   1.000
_cell.length_c   1.000
_cell.angle_alpha   90.00
_cell.angle_beta   90.00
_cell.angle_gamma   90.00
#
_symmetry.space_group_name_H-M   'P 1'
#
loop_
_entity.id
_entity.type
_entity.pdbx_description
1 polymer ?
#
loop_
_entity_poly.entity_id
_entity_poly.type
_entity_poly.pdbx_seq_one_letter_code
_entity_poly.pdbx_strand_id
1 'polypeptide(L)'
;IVNRLLLLVEIAAVAGLVFIGVNLLLTMSKLETESAEAQRLANEQRLAGIPTLEPTAILRVSIDDYVLPGGHTIDANGAAQFNLDEFIAEVPSHLQSQVISQVFPVDFRPPPPTSETALYVNIPQLGIDQSIFQGTDWETLKKGVGQVLNGANPGDTTGNVVLAAHNDIYGELFRYLDKLQPGDEFYIQTTTRTYTYRVTGYKIVNPTDVYVMEDQGRSTVTLISCYPYQVNTQRYVVFAERVEGAGA
;
A
#
# COMPACT_ATOMS: atom_id res chain seq x y z
N ILE A 1 19.75 47.97 -24.75
CA ILE A 1 18.37 47.38 -24.88
C ILE A 1 18.44 45.87 -24.64
N VAL A 2 19.41 45.13 -25.19
CA VAL A 2 19.59 43.68 -25.08
C VAL A 2 19.76 43.24 -23.63
N ASN A 3 20.54 43.95 -22.80
CA ASN A 3 20.74 43.60 -21.38
C ASN A 3 19.47 43.73 -20.52
N ARG A 4 18.58 44.65 -20.86
CA ARG A 4 17.30 44.76 -20.12
C ARG A 4 16.32 43.64 -20.47
N LEU A 5 16.34 43.18 -21.71
CA LEU A 5 15.53 42.05 -22.15
C LEU A 5 15.99 40.74 -21.52
N LEU A 6 17.30 40.50 -21.47
CA LEU A 6 17.89 39.35 -20.78
C LEU A 6 17.55 39.31 -19.29
N LEU A 7 17.63 40.45 -18.61
CA LEU A 7 17.27 40.57 -17.20
C LEU A 7 15.78 40.25 -16.96
N LEU A 8 14.89 40.66 -17.85
CA LEU A 8 13.45 40.33 -17.74
C LEU A 8 13.20 38.84 -17.93
N VAL A 9 13.91 38.19 -18.85
CA VAL A 9 13.81 36.72 -19.04
C VAL A 9 14.32 35.96 -17.81
N GLU A 10 15.44 36.38 -17.23
CA GLU A 10 15.99 35.80 -16.00
C GLU A 10 15.02 35.93 -14.81
N ILE A 11 14.43 37.12 -14.62
CA ILE A 11 13.44 37.36 -13.56
C ILE A 11 12.20 36.49 -13.78
N ALA A 12 11.70 36.37 -15.02
CA ALA A 12 10.56 35.51 -15.34
C ALA A 12 10.85 34.04 -15.09
N ALA A 13 12.05 33.58 -15.43
CA ALA A 13 12.49 32.18 -15.19
C ALA A 13 12.57 31.87 -13.68
N VAL A 14 13.16 32.79 -12.89
CA VAL A 14 13.25 32.63 -11.44
C VAL A 14 11.84 32.65 -10.80
N ALA A 15 10.97 33.58 -11.23
CA ALA A 15 9.58 33.62 -10.74
C ALA A 15 8.82 32.34 -11.09
N GLY A 16 9.02 31.78 -12.29
CA GLY A 16 8.45 30.50 -12.70
C GLY A 16 8.92 29.31 -11.84
N LEU A 17 10.22 29.25 -11.55
CA LEU A 17 10.79 28.22 -10.67
C LEU A 17 10.26 28.34 -9.23
N VAL A 18 10.14 29.55 -8.69
CA VAL A 18 9.58 29.78 -7.37
C VAL A 18 8.10 29.37 -7.33
N PHE A 19 7.34 29.72 -8.38
CA PHE A 19 5.94 29.35 -8.48
C PHE A 19 5.74 27.82 -8.51
N ILE A 20 6.55 27.12 -9.32
CA ILE A 20 6.52 25.64 -9.37
C ILE A 20 6.90 25.04 -8.02
N GLY A 21 7.97 25.53 -7.38
CA GLY A 21 8.40 25.06 -6.07
C GLY A 21 7.34 25.24 -4.97
N VAL A 22 6.67 26.41 -4.95
CA VAL A 22 5.59 26.68 -3.99
C VAL A 22 4.39 25.75 -4.25
N ASN A 23 3.97 25.56 -5.50
CA ASN A 23 2.88 24.64 -5.82
C ASN A 23 3.22 23.20 -5.44
N LEU A 24 4.44 22.74 -5.69
CA LEU A 24 4.88 21.40 -5.31
C LEU A 24 4.79 21.21 -3.78
N LEU A 25 5.31 22.15 -3.00
CA LEU A 25 5.26 22.10 -1.54
C LEU A 25 3.82 22.10 -1.02
N LEU A 26 2.94 22.92 -1.60
CA LEU A 26 1.52 22.97 -1.22
C LEU A 26 0.79 21.65 -1.53
N THR A 27 1.12 21.02 -2.67
CA THR A 27 0.53 19.73 -3.03
C THR A 27 1.00 18.62 -2.09
N MET A 28 2.29 18.56 -1.79
CA MET A 28 2.84 17.58 -0.85
C MET A 28 2.22 17.73 0.54
N SER A 29 2.13 18.96 1.06
CA SER A 29 1.51 19.21 2.37
C SER A 29 0.02 18.81 2.41
N LYS A 30 -0.69 18.96 1.30
CA LYS A 30 -2.09 18.54 1.19
C LYS A 30 -2.23 17.02 1.25
N LEU A 31 -1.39 16.28 0.54
CA LEU A 31 -1.37 14.82 0.57
C LEU A 31 -1.03 14.29 1.98
N GLU A 32 -0.07 14.91 2.66
CA GLU A 32 0.28 14.55 4.04
C GLU A 32 -0.88 14.79 5.01
N THR A 33 -1.60 15.91 4.86
CA THR A 33 -2.75 16.22 5.73
C THR A 33 -3.91 15.27 5.48
N GLU A 34 -4.22 14.92 4.22
CA GLU A 34 -5.26 13.95 3.89
C GLU A 34 -4.93 12.55 4.46
N SER A 35 -3.67 12.12 4.36
CA SER A 35 -3.22 10.86 4.93
C SER A 35 -3.36 10.84 6.46
N ALA A 36 -2.87 11.89 7.14
CA ALA A 36 -2.93 12.00 8.59
C ALA A 36 -4.39 12.04 9.10
N GLU A 37 -5.27 12.73 8.40
CA GLU A 37 -6.69 12.79 8.76
C GLU A 37 -7.38 11.43 8.57
N ALA A 38 -7.11 10.74 7.44
CA ALA A 38 -7.64 9.41 7.18
C ALA A 38 -7.17 8.38 8.21
N GLN A 39 -5.88 8.43 8.60
CA GLN A 39 -5.33 7.58 9.67
C GLN A 39 -6.00 7.85 11.01
N ARG A 40 -6.17 9.14 11.38
CA ARG A 40 -6.82 9.52 12.63
C ARG A 40 -8.24 8.99 12.71
N LEU A 41 -9.06 9.23 11.67
CA LEU A 41 -10.44 8.75 11.61
C LEU A 41 -10.53 7.23 11.68
N ALA A 42 -9.65 6.53 10.96
CA ALA A 42 -9.61 5.07 11.00
C ALA A 42 -9.23 4.53 12.40
N ASN A 43 -8.28 5.17 13.07
CA ASN A 43 -7.88 4.78 14.43
C ASN A 43 -9.00 5.09 15.45
N GLU A 44 -9.68 6.22 15.34
CA GLU A 44 -10.84 6.56 16.19
C GLU A 44 -11.97 5.51 16.02
N GLN A 45 -12.26 5.09 14.79
CA GLN A 45 -13.24 4.03 14.51
C GLN A 45 -12.84 2.67 15.10
N ARG A 46 -11.54 2.33 15.05
CA ARG A 46 -11.02 1.10 15.67
C ARG A 46 -11.15 1.11 17.18
N LEU A 47 -10.89 2.25 17.83
CA LEU A 47 -10.99 2.41 19.28
C LEU A 47 -12.44 2.45 19.78
N ALA A 48 -13.38 2.91 18.95
CA ALA A 48 -14.79 3.01 19.30
C ALA A 48 -15.53 1.66 19.45
N GLY A 49 -14.89 0.54 19.08
CA GLY A 49 -15.41 -0.81 19.30
C GLY A 49 -16.82 -1.04 18.72
N ILE A 50 -17.07 -0.57 17.47
CA ILE A 50 -18.39 -0.72 16.83
C ILE A 50 -18.69 -2.20 16.67
N PRO A 51 -19.79 -2.74 17.27
CA PRO A 51 -20.15 -4.13 17.10
C PRO A 51 -20.49 -4.39 15.63
N THR A 52 -19.70 -5.25 15.01
CA THR A 52 -19.87 -5.63 13.61
C THR A 52 -20.95 -6.72 13.55
N LEU A 53 -22.00 -6.49 12.78
CA LEU A 53 -22.95 -7.54 12.42
C LEU A 53 -22.22 -8.58 11.56
N GLU A 54 -22.42 -9.86 11.85
CA GLU A 54 -21.78 -10.94 11.11
C GLU A 54 -22.10 -10.82 9.60
N PRO A 55 -21.10 -10.76 8.71
CA PRO A 55 -21.36 -10.71 7.28
C PRO A 55 -21.80 -12.11 6.81
N THR A 56 -22.96 -12.18 6.18
CA THR A 56 -23.35 -13.35 5.39
C THR A 56 -22.26 -13.60 4.33
N ALA A 57 -21.68 -14.81 4.33
CA ALA A 57 -20.63 -15.18 3.39
C ALA A 57 -21.15 -15.14 1.95
N ILE A 58 -21.00 -13.99 1.29
CA ILE A 58 -21.13 -13.88 -0.16
C ILE A 58 -19.77 -14.29 -0.72
N LEU A 59 -19.74 -15.25 -1.62
CA LEU A 59 -18.54 -15.62 -2.37
C LEU A 59 -18.13 -14.36 -3.16
N ARG A 60 -17.15 -13.63 -2.65
CA ARG A 60 -16.63 -12.41 -3.28
C ARG A 60 -15.31 -12.77 -3.93
N VAL A 61 -15.29 -12.67 -5.24
CA VAL A 61 -14.05 -12.65 -6.00
C VAL A 61 -13.39 -11.31 -5.67
N SER A 62 -12.23 -11.32 -5.03
CA SER A 62 -11.49 -10.10 -4.73
C SER A 62 -10.75 -9.61 -5.98
N ILE A 63 -10.58 -8.30 -6.10
CA ILE A 63 -9.72 -7.73 -7.14
C ILE A 63 -8.27 -8.21 -7.00
N ASP A 64 -7.84 -8.45 -5.78
CA ASP A 64 -6.51 -8.97 -5.44
C ASP A 64 -6.30 -10.41 -5.98
N ASP A 65 -7.37 -11.12 -6.38
CA ASP A 65 -7.27 -12.42 -7.03
C ASP A 65 -6.71 -12.32 -8.47
N TYR A 66 -6.71 -11.12 -9.06
CA TYR A 66 -6.35 -10.90 -10.47
C TYR A 66 -5.27 -9.85 -10.68
N VAL A 67 -5.14 -8.89 -9.77
CA VAL A 67 -4.20 -7.78 -9.91
C VAL A 67 -3.58 -7.45 -8.55
N LEU A 68 -2.26 -7.29 -8.55
CA LEU A 68 -1.52 -6.90 -7.36
C LEU A 68 -1.89 -5.48 -6.89
N PRO A 69 -1.87 -5.20 -5.58
CA PRO A 69 -2.18 -3.88 -5.03
C PRO A 69 -1.39 -2.74 -5.68
N GLY A 70 -2.04 -1.60 -5.86
CA GLY A 70 -1.49 -0.40 -6.51
C GLY A 70 -2.47 0.18 -7.53
N GLY A 71 -1.97 0.76 -8.63
CA GLY A 71 -2.83 1.24 -9.73
C GLY A 71 -3.20 2.72 -9.64
N HIS A 72 -2.29 3.57 -9.14
CA HIS A 72 -2.46 5.01 -9.21
C HIS A 72 -1.49 5.63 -10.22
N THR A 73 -1.87 6.77 -10.75
CA THR A 73 -1.04 7.63 -11.58
C THR A 73 -0.88 8.99 -10.92
N ILE A 74 0.20 9.67 -11.22
CA ILE A 74 0.44 11.05 -10.78
C ILE A 74 0.25 11.96 -11.98
N ASP A 75 -0.65 12.95 -11.87
CA ASP A 75 -0.90 13.90 -12.93
C ASP A 75 0.24 14.93 -13.07
N ALA A 76 0.19 15.74 -14.12
CA ALA A 76 1.19 16.78 -14.39
C ALA A 76 1.33 17.84 -13.27
N ASN A 77 0.37 17.92 -12.35
CA ASN A 77 0.36 18.83 -11.20
C ASN A 77 0.86 18.14 -9.92
N GLY A 78 1.26 16.86 -9.99
CA GLY A 78 1.70 16.08 -8.85
C GLY A 78 0.55 15.52 -8.01
N ALA A 79 -0.70 15.62 -8.47
CA ALA A 79 -1.84 15.05 -7.76
C ALA A 79 -1.99 13.56 -8.09
N ALA A 80 -2.11 12.74 -7.06
CA ALA A 80 -2.33 11.32 -7.22
C ALA A 80 -3.79 11.07 -7.61
N GLN A 81 -3.98 10.26 -8.64
CA GLN A 81 -5.29 9.83 -9.11
C GLN A 81 -5.32 8.31 -9.25
N PHE A 82 -6.39 7.69 -8.76
CA PHE A 82 -6.66 6.31 -9.08
C PHE A 82 -7.27 6.24 -10.48
N ASN A 83 -6.50 5.74 -11.44
CA ASN A 83 -6.97 5.55 -12.79
C ASN A 83 -7.64 4.18 -12.93
N LEU A 84 -8.96 4.15 -12.76
CA LEU A 84 -9.75 2.93 -12.83
C LEU A 84 -9.64 2.26 -14.21
N ASP A 85 -9.62 3.04 -15.29
CA ASP A 85 -9.59 2.49 -16.66
C ASP A 85 -8.25 1.80 -16.94
N GLU A 86 -7.14 2.40 -16.50
CA GLU A 86 -5.81 1.81 -16.65
C GLU A 86 -5.66 0.56 -15.77
N PHE A 87 -6.16 0.63 -14.53
CA PHE A 87 -6.18 -0.51 -13.62
C PHE A 87 -7.02 -1.68 -14.17
N ILE A 88 -8.22 -1.40 -14.72
CA ILE A 88 -9.08 -2.41 -15.33
C ILE A 88 -8.49 -2.96 -16.63
N ALA A 89 -7.73 -2.17 -17.37
CA ALA A 89 -7.06 -2.63 -18.58
C ALA A 89 -6.03 -3.74 -18.29
N GLU A 90 -5.47 -3.79 -17.09
CA GLU A 90 -4.57 -4.87 -16.63
C GLU A 90 -5.32 -6.17 -16.34
N VAL A 91 -6.64 -6.11 -16.11
CA VAL A 91 -7.49 -7.27 -15.83
C VAL A 91 -7.91 -7.95 -17.13
N PRO A 92 -7.87 -9.30 -17.23
CA PRO A 92 -8.40 -10.03 -18.38
C PRO A 92 -9.83 -9.60 -18.72
N SER A 93 -10.10 -9.34 -20.02
CA SER A 93 -11.35 -8.69 -20.50
C SER A 93 -12.64 -9.39 -20.05
N HIS A 94 -12.62 -10.73 -19.91
CA HIS A 94 -13.79 -11.50 -19.45
C HIS A 94 -14.10 -11.34 -17.97
N LEU A 95 -13.16 -10.77 -17.18
CA LEU A 95 -13.31 -10.54 -15.74
C LEU A 95 -13.52 -9.06 -15.39
N GLN A 96 -13.28 -8.14 -16.34
CA GLN A 96 -13.36 -6.70 -16.10
C GLN A 96 -14.70 -6.26 -15.52
N SER A 97 -15.82 -6.80 -16.03
CA SER A 97 -17.16 -6.46 -15.51
C SER A 97 -17.39 -6.90 -14.07
N GLN A 98 -16.81 -8.02 -13.66
CA GLN A 98 -16.88 -8.52 -12.28
C GLN A 98 -16.03 -7.65 -11.35
N VAL A 99 -14.84 -7.28 -11.79
CA VAL A 99 -13.93 -6.42 -11.05
C VAL A 99 -14.51 -5.03 -10.87
N ILE A 100 -15.07 -4.41 -11.92
CA ILE A 100 -15.73 -3.09 -11.85
C ILE A 100 -16.82 -3.07 -10.77
N SER A 101 -17.63 -4.14 -10.69
CA SER A 101 -18.69 -4.23 -9.68
C SER A 101 -18.17 -4.29 -8.23
N GLN A 102 -16.90 -4.58 -8.04
CA GLN A 102 -16.26 -4.73 -6.73
C GLN A 102 -15.36 -3.55 -6.34
N VAL A 103 -14.83 -2.80 -7.32
CA VAL A 103 -14.03 -1.59 -7.09
C VAL A 103 -14.85 -0.50 -6.40
N PHE A 104 -16.18 -0.51 -6.58
CA PHE A 104 -17.12 0.39 -5.90
C PHE A 104 -18.10 -0.39 -5.02
N PRO A 105 -17.65 -1.12 -3.99
CA PRO A 105 -18.56 -1.78 -3.09
C PRO A 105 -19.33 -0.73 -2.29
N VAL A 106 -20.65 -0.78 -2.37
CA VAL A 106 -21.56 0.14 -1.67
C VAL A 106 -21.41 0.03 -0.14
N ASP A 107 -20.76 -1.04 0.38
CA ASP A 107 -20.66 -1.29 1.83
C ASP A 107 -19.57 -2.34 2.14
N PHE A 108 -18.29 -2.02 1.83
CA PHE A 108 -17.21 -2.91 2.23
C PHE A 108 -16.96 -2.78 3.74
N ARG A 109 -17.21 -3.84 4.47
CA ARG A 109 -16.82 -3.98 5.89
C ARG A 109 -15.76 -5.05 6.00
N PRO A 110 -14.55 -4.72 6.47
CA PRO A 110 -13.53 -5.73 6.74
C PRO A 110 -14.06 -6.73 7.78
N PRO A 111 -13.60 -7.98 7.75
CA PRO A 111 -13.95 -8.96 8.77
C PRO A 111 -13.58 -8.43 10.15
N PRO A 112 -14.34 -8.81 11.20
CA PRO A 112 -14.01 -8.39 12.56
C PRO A 112 -12.60 -8.87 12.93
N PRO A 113 -11.80 -8.02 13.58
CA PRO A 113 -10.44 -8.38 13.95
C PRO A 113 -10.45 -9.55 14.95
N THR A 114 -9.56 -10.51 14.71
CA THR A 114 -9.25 -11.60 15.63
C THR A 114 -8.05 -11.26 16.49
N SER A 115 -7.71 -12.11 17.45
CA SER A 115 -6.49 -11.96 18.25
C SER A 115 -5.21 -12.00 17.40
N GLU A 116 -5.28 -12.63 16.22
CA GLU A 116 -4.14 -12.81 15.31
C GLU A 116 -4.17 -11.86 14.09
N THR A 117 -5.13 -10.95 14.04
CA THR A 117 -5.15 -9.91 13.01
C THR A 117 -3.91 -9.03 13.10
N ALA A 118 -3.22 -8.82 11.99
CA ALA A 118 -2.07 -7.91 11.92
C ALA A 118 -2.51 -6.47 12.21
N LEU A 119 -1.86 -5.82 13.16
CA LEU A 119 -2.19 -4.46 13.60
C LEU A 119 -1.12 -3.44 13.28
N TYR A 120 0.16 -3.82 13.41
CA TYR A 120 1.30 -2.95 13.18
C TYR A 120 2.40 -3.70 12.45
N VAL A 121 3.13 -3.00 11.62
CA VAL A 121 4.37 -3.47 11.01
C VAL A 121 5.50 -2.54 11.37
N ASN A 122 6.60 -3.12 11.86
CA ASN A 122 7.84 -2.40 12.13
C ASN A 122 8.96 -2.97 11.27
N ILE A 123 9.53 -2.13 10.40
CA ILE A 123 10.65 -2.49 9.51
C ILE A 123 11.82 -1.55 9.85
N PRO A 124 12.69 -1.92 10.81
CA PRO A 124 13.73 -1.03 11.34
C PRO A 124 14.68 -0.50 10.27
N GLN A 125 15.06 -1.32 9.29
CA GLN A 125 15.97 -0.95 8.21
C GLN A 125 15.45 0.20 7.34
N LEU A 126 14.11 0.35 7.27
CA LEU A 126 13.45 1.42 6.51
C LEU A 126 12.91 2.53 7.40
N GLY A 127 13.03 2.42 8.73
CA GLY A 127 12.45 3.36 9.69
C GLY A 127 10.92 3.35 9.68
N ILE A 128 10.30 2.24 9.27
CA ILE A 128 8.85 2.09 9.21
C ILE A 128 8.33 1.53 10.55
N ASP A 129 7.32 2.22 11.11
CA ASP A 129 6.53 1.77 12.25
C ASP A 129 5.09 2.24 12.02
N GLN A 130 4.26 1.40 11.41
CA GLN A 130 2.98 1.80 10.85
C GLN A 130 1.85 0.83 11.20
N SER A 131 0.64 1.40 11.31
CA SER A 131 -0.59 0.62 11.45
C SER A 131 -0.89 -0.15 10.16
N ILE A 132 -1.40 -1.38 10.33
CA ILE A 132 -1.91 -2.21 9.25
C ILE A 132 -3.44 -2.10 9.23
N PHE A 133 -3.99 -1.82 8.07
CA PHE A 133 -5.43 -1.74 7.81
C PHE A 133 -5.86 -2.91 6.93
N GLN A 134 -7.08 -3.40 7.14
CA GLN A 134 -7.63 -4.50 6.34
C GLN A 134 -8.15 -3.97 5.00
N GLY A 135 -7.65 -4.53 3.90
CA GLY A 135 -7.90 -4.11 2.52
C GLY A 135 -6.70 -3.44 1.88
N THR A 136 -6.71 -3.38 0.56
CA THR A 136 -5.67 -2.77 -0.29
C THR A 136 -6.27 -1.79 -1.29
N ASP A 137 -7.55 -1.43 -1.09
CA ASP A 137 -8.21 -0.41 -1.88
C ASP A 137 -7.59 0.98 -1.67
N TRP A 138 -7.89 1.89 -2.60
CA TRP A 138 -7.35 3.26 -2.62
C TRP A 138 -7.52 4.00 -1.28
N GLU A 139 -8.72 3.94 -0.68
CA GLU A 139 -9.00 4.64 0.57
C GLU A 139 -8.29 4.01 1.77
N THR A 140 -8.05 2.70 1.72
CA THR A 140 -7.28 1.99 2.74
C THR A 140 -5.81 2.33 2.66
N LEU A 141 -5.21 2.33 1.46
CA LEU A 141 -3.78 2.63 1.29
C LEU A 141 -3.42 4.09 1.57
N LYS A 142 -4.35 5.02 1.53
CA LYS A 142 -4.15 6.40 2.04
C LYS A 142 -3.86 6.45 3.54
N LYS A 143 -4.39 5.48 4.31
CA LYS A 143 -4.29 5.45 5.77
C LYS A 143 -2.97 4.88 6.27
N GLY A 144 -2.32 4.04 5.46
CA GLY A 144 -1.10 3.35 5.85
C GLY A 144 -0.85 2.07 5.07
N VAL A 145 -0.31 1.07 5.76
CA VAL A 145 -0.09 -0.25 5.18
C VAL A 145 -1.40 -1.01 5.12
N GLY A 146 -1.77 -1.51 3.95
CA GLY A 146 -2.94 -2.36 3.74
C GLY A 146 -2.58 -3.84 3.76
N GLN A 147 -3.46 -4.68 4.33
CA GLN A 147 -3.37 -6.13 4.23
C GLN A 147 -4.41 -6.65 3.23
N VAL A 148 -4.00 -7.49 2.29
CA VAL A 148 -4.90 -8.19 1.37
C VAL A 148 -5.91 -8.99 2.18
N LEU A 149 -7.19 -8.87 1.79
CA LEU A 149 -8.30 -9.55 2.47
C LEU A 149 -8.31 -11.04 2.19
N ASN A 150 -8.86 -11.79 3.14
CA ASN A 150 -8.95 -13.24 3.08
C ASN A 150 -7.57 -13.96 2.97
N GLY A 151 -6.47 -13.24 3.19
CA GLY A 151 -5.14 -13.82 3.34
C GLY A 151 -4.92 -14.44 4.73
N ALA A 152 -3.72 -14.98 4.93
CA ALA A 152 -3.31 -15.54 6.21
C ALA A 152 -3.14 -14.46 7.28
N ASN A 153 -3.23 -14.87 8.55
CA ASN A 153 -2.84 -14.05 9.70
C ASN A 153 -1.42 -14.39 10.15
N PRO A 154 -0.73 -13.47 10.85
CA PRO A 154 0.63 -13.73 11.35
C PRO A 154 0.78 -14.97 12.22
N GLY A 155 -0.31 -15.36 12.95
CA GLY A 155 -0.34 -16.53 13.82
C GLY A 155 -0.51 -17.87 13.09
N ASP A 156 -0.90 -17.86 11.83
CA ASP A 156 -1.17 -19.08 11.08
C ASP A 156 0.13 -19.87 10.84
N THR A 157 0.03 -21.20 10.86
CA THR A 157 1.18 -22.09 10.64
C THR A 157 1.62 -22.14 9.18
N THR A 158 0.71 -21.88 8.26
CA THR A 158 0.91 -21.78 6.82
C THR A 158 0.18 -20.59 6.28
N GLY A 159 0.49 -20.19 5.06
CA GLY A 159 -0.15 -19.09 4.36
C GLY A 159 0.73 -17.87 4.21
N ASN A 160 0.25 -16.91 3.44
CA ASN A 160 0.99 -15.71 3.08
C ASN A 160 0.24 -14.46 3.56
N VAL A 161 0.83 -13.71 4.48
CA VAL A 161 0.34 -12.39 4.88
C VAL A 161 0.82 -11.39 3.83
N VAL A 162 -0.08 -10.81 3.06
CA VAL A 162 0.27 -9.87 2.00
C VAL A 162 0.01 -8.44 2.46
N LEU A 163 1.06 -7.64 2.48
CA LEU A 163 1.02 -6.23 2.88
C LEU A 163 1.40 -5.34 1.71
N ALA A 164 0.66 -4.26 1.50
CA ALA A 164 0.93 -3.28 0.46
C ALA A 164 0.92 -1.85 1.00
N ALA A 165 1.74 -0.98 0.41
CA ALA A 165 1.71 0.45 0.68
C ALA A 165 2.26 1.24 -0.52
N HIS A 166 1.90 2.52 -0.59
CA HIS A 166 2.41 3.43 -1.61
C HIS A 166 3.92 3.68 -1.44
N ASN A 167 4.60 3.87 -2.58
CA ASN A 167 6.02 4.20 -2.62
C ASN A 167 6.31 5.68 -2.90
N ASP A 168 5.33 6.43 -3.43
CA ASP A 168 5.52 7.76 -4.00
C ASP A 168 4.48 8.80 -3.56
N ILE A 169 3.45 8.38 -2.79
CA ILE A 169 2.39 9.24 -2.27
C ILE A 169 1.99 8.81 -0.86
N TYR A 170 1.20 9.64 -0.17
CA TYR A 170 0.64 9.36 1.17
C TYR A 170 1.67 8.82 2.18
N GLY A 171 2.78 9.56 2.32
CA GLY A 171 3.85 9.22 3.25
C GLY A 171 4.91 8.29 2.66
N GLU A 172 4.74 7.83 1.40
CA GLU A 172 5.76 7.04 0.66
C GLU A 172 6.31 5.86 1.47
N LEU A 173 5.41 5.17 2.21
CA LEU A 173 5.80 4.20 3.24
C LEU A 173 6.73 3.10 2.71
N PHE A 174 6.48 2.61 1.49
CA PHE A 174 7.30 1.57 0.87
C PHE A 174 8.24 2.12 -0.22
N ARG A 175 8.59 3.42 -0.15
CA ARG A 175 9.53 4.06 -1.09
C ARG A 175 10.86 3.33 -1.21
N TYR A 176 11.38 2.89 -0.07
CA TYR A 176 12.69 2.25 0.03
C TYR A 176 12.61 0.73 0.21
N LEU A 177 11.52 0.10 -0.21
CA LEU A 177 11.36 -1.35 -0.12
C LEU A 177 12.50 -2.10 -0.83
N ASP A 178 13.07 -1.50 -1.87
CA ASP A 178 14.22 -2.00 -2.63
C ASP A 178 15.55 -2.03 -1.83
N LYS A 179 15.59 -1.44 -0.65
CA LYS A 179 16.78 -1.47 0.24
C LYS A 179 16.82 -2.68 1.15
N LEU A 180 15.70 -3.39 1.31
CA LEU A 180 15.69 -4.61 2.10
C LEU A 180 16.54 -5.70 1.43
N GLN A 181 17.36 -6.36 2.24
CA GLN A 181 18.24 -7.41 1.79
C GLN A 181 17.85 -8.76 2.41
N PRO A 182 18.12 -9.89 1.73
CA PRO A 182 17.97 -11.19 2.36
C PRO A 182 18.72 -11.26 3.70
N GLY A 183 18.01 -11.69 4.75
CA GLY A 183 18.51 -11.73 6.11
C GLY A 183 18.02 -10.57 7.00
N ASP A 184 17.53 -9.47 6.44
CA ASP A 184 16.91 -8.40 7.23
C ASP A 184 15.67 -8.91 7.95
N GLU A 185 15.43 -8.42 9.16
CA GLU A 185 14.28 -8.80 9.97
C GLU A 185 13.33 -7.64 10.17
N PHE A 186 12.05 -7.96 10.17
CA PHE A 186 10.97 -7.04 10.50
C PHE A 186 9.90 -7.74 11.33
N TYR A 187 8.99 -6.95 11.88
CA TYR A 187 8.07 -7.40 12.91
C TYR A 187 6.64 -7.07 12.52
N ILE A 188 5.72 -8.02 12.75
CA ILE A 188 4.28 -7.79 12.67
C ILE A 188 3.68 -8.04 14.03
N GLN A 189 2.99 -7.04 14.57
CA GLN A 189 2.33 -7.12 15.87
C GLN A 189 0.83 -7.37 15.69
N THR A 190 0.31 -8.32 16.46
CA THR A 190 -1.11 -8.58 16.67
C THR A 190 -1.53 -8.08 18.06
N THR A 191 -2.77 -8.36 18.50
CA THR A 191 -3.19 -8.04 19.88
C THR A 191 -2.44 -8.85 20.94
N THR A 192 -1.99 -10.05 20.59
CA THR A 192 -1.44 -11.01 21.54
C THR A 192 0.06 -11.18 21.45
N ARG A 193 0.63 -10.99 20.25
CA ARG A 193 2.03 -11.34 19.96
C ARG A 193 2.67 -10.42 18.96
N THR A 194 4.01 -10.46 18.94
CA THR A 194 4.84 -9.92 17.87
C THR A 194 5.51 -11.08 17.14
N TYR A 195 5.36 -11.13 15.85
CA TYR A 195 5.95 -12.13 14.96
C TYR A 195 7.13 -11.53 14.23
N THR A 196 8.25 -12.26 14.20
CA THR A 196 9.46 -11.88 13.46
C THR A 196 9.47 -12.57 12.12
N TYR A 197 9.74 -11.78 11.07
CA TYR A 197 9.92 -12.27 9.71
C TYR A 197 11.29 -11.88 9.20
N ARG A 198 11.92 -12.80 8.45
CA ARG A 198 13.22 -12.58 7.82
C ARG A 198 13.07 -12.57 6.32
N VAL A 199 13.58 -11.51 5.69
CA VAL A 199 13.60 -11.36 4.22
C VAL A 199 14.37 -12.52 3.60
N THR A 200 13.78 -13.16 2.59
CA THR A 200 14.37 -14.26 1.81
C THR A 200 14.79 -13.83 0.41
N GLY A 201 14.15 -12.80 -0.13
CA GLY A 201 14.47 -12.28 -1.46
C GLY A 201 13.43 -11.28 -1.96
N TYR A 202 13.59 -10.89 -3.21
CA TYR A 202 12.68 -9.96 -3.89
C TYR A 202 12.48 -10.33 -5.36
N LYS A 203 11.42 -9.78 -5.97
CA LYS A 203 11.16 -9.81 -7.41
C LYS A 203 10.55 -8.51 -7.88
N ILE A 204 10.81 -8.16 -9.16
CA ILE A 204 10.04 -7.14 -9.88
C ILE A 204 9.13 -7.92 -10.84
N VAL A 205 7.82 -7.64 -10.75
CA VAL A 205 6.79 -8.40 -11.45
C VAL A 205 5.77 -7.47 -12.12
N ASN A 206 4.98 -8.00 -13.05
CA ASN A 206 3.86 -7.25 -13.61
C ASN A 206 2.70 -7.21 -12.61
N PRO A 207 1.79 -6.24 -12.72
CA PRO A 207 0.62 -6.16 -11.85
C PRO A 207 -0.26 -7.42 -11.85
N THR A 208 -0.27 -8.17 -12.93
CA THR A 208 -1.07 -9.40 -13.10
C THR A 208 -0.38 -10.67 -12.59
N ASP A 209 0.84 -10.56 -12.07
CA ASP A 209 1.61 -11.70 -11.56
C ASP A 209 1.20 -12.07 -10.12
N VAL A 210 -0.08 -12.35 -9.89
CA VAL A 210 -0.70 -12.58 -8.57
C VAL A 210 -0.16 -13.81 -7.84
N TYR A 211 0.53 -14.72 -8.52
CA TYR A 211 1.16 -15.90 -7.92
C TYR A 211 2.10 -15.57 -6.75
N VAL A 212 2.61 -14.34 -6.69
CA VAL A 212 3.49 -13.88 -5.61
C VAL A 212 2.77 -13.77 -4.26
N MET A 213 1.43 -13.75 -4.28
CA MET A 213 0.60 -13.72 -3.08
C MET A 213 0.12 -15.10 -2.63
N GLU A 214 0.37 -16.15 -3.40
CA GLU A 214 -0.10 -17.51 -3.08
C GLU A 214 0.55 -18.07 -1.81
N ASP A 215 -0.16 -19.01 -1.18
CA ASP A 215 0.35 -19.77 -0.04
C ASP A 215 1.52 -20.66 -0.48
N GLN A 216 2.64 -20.55 0.19
CA GLN A 216 3.86 -21.33 -0.05
C GLN A 216 3.94 -22.58 0.84
N GLY A 217 2.87 -22.97 1.55
CA GLY A 217 2.85 -24.09 2.48
C GLY A 217 3.60 -23.86 3.79
N ARG A 218 3.96 -22.61 4.08
CA ARG A 218 4.64 -22.14 5.30
C ARG A 218 4.20 -20.74 5.65
N SER A 219 4.46 -20.30 6.87
CA SER A 219 4.10 -18.94 7.29
C SER A 219 5.05 -17.92 6.65
N THR A 220 4.53 -17.14 5.71
CA THR A 220 5.27 -16.15 4.92
C THR A 220 4.62 -14.78 4.98
N VAL A 221 5.40 -13.75 4.63
CA VAL A 221 4.92 -12.40 4.36
C VAL A 221 5.42 -11.97 2.99
N THR A 222 4.53 -11.32 2.25
CA THR A 222 4.86 -10.65 1.00
C THR A 222 4.59 -9.15 1.15
N LEU A 223 5.61 -8.31 0.95
CA LEU A 223 5.49 -6.85 0.92
C LEU A 223 5.45 -6.40 -0.53
N ILE A 224 4.46 -5.58 -0.90
CA ILE A 224 4.24 -5.15 -2.29
C ILE A 224 4.18 -3.63 -2.37
N SER A 225 4.87 -3.07 -3.35
CA SER A 225 4.81 -1.65 -3.68
C SER A 225 4.86 -1.43 -5.20
N CYS A 226 4.42 -0.28 -5.65
CA CYS A 226 4.57 0.13 -7.04
C CYS A 226 6.05 0.28 -7.42
N TYR A 227 6.37 0.09 -8.71
CA TYR A 227 7.73 0.21 -9.26
C TYR A 227 7.67 0.54 -10.76
N PRO A 228 8.62 1.28 -11.35
CA PRO A 228 9.60 2.13 -10.65
C PRO A 228 8.93 3.31 -9.92
N TYR A 229 9.66 3.96 -9.03
CA TYR A 229 9.19 5.15 -8.29
C TYR A 229 8.61 6.19 -9.24
N GLN A 230 7.37 6.66 -8.95
CA GLN A 230 6.58 7.62 -9.76
C GLN A 230 6.20 7.15 -11.18
N VAL A 231 6.57 5.94 -11.59
CA VAL A 231 6.21 5.37 -12.90
C VAL A 231 5.13 4.27 -12.75
N ASN A 232 5.25 3.43 -11.73
CA ASN A 232 4.21 2.52 -11.22
C ASN A 232 3.75 1.40 -12.18
N THR A 233 4.48 1.13 -13.26
CA THR A 233 4.12 0.12 -14.27
C THR A 233 4.34 -1.31 -13.83
N GLN A 234 5.10 -1.52 -12.78
CA GLN A 234 5.43 -2.84 -12.21
C GLN A 234 5.18 -2.84 -10.70
N ARG A 235 5.47 -3.97 -10.06
CA ARG A 235 5.45 -4.10 -8.60
C ARG A 235 6.80 -4.59 -8.11
N TYR A 236 7.31 -3.97 -7.05
CA TYR A 236 8.44 -4.47 -6.28
C TYR A 236 7.89 -5.32 -5.15
N VAL A 237 8.32 -6.57 -5.10
CA VAL A 237 7.80 -7.59 -4.18
C VAL A 237 8.94 -8.12 -3.35
N VAL A 238 8.81 -8.04 -2.02
CA VAL A 238 9.76 -8.63 -1.07
C VAL A 238 9.10 -9.80 -0.37
N PHE A 239 9.81 -10.92 -0.31
CA PHE A 239 9.38 -12.14 0.36
C PHE A 239 10.11 -12.30 1.68
N ALA A 240 9.39 -12.75 2.69
CA ALA A 240 9.94 -13.06 4.00
C ALA A 240 9.28 -14.30 4.60
N GLU A 241 10.02 -15.01 5.45
CA GLU A 241 9.55 -16.17 6.18
C GLU A 241 9.54 -15.90 7.67
N ARG A 242 8.56 -16.48 8.38
CA ARG A 242 8.50 -16.37 9.84
C ARG A 242 9.70 -17.06 10.47
N VAL A 243 10.33 -16.35 11.41
CA VAL A 243 11.41 -16.91 12.24
C VAL A 243 10.78 -17.70 13.38
N GLU A 244 10.99 -19.01 13.42
CA GLU A 244 10.48 -19.84 14.50
C GLU A 244 11.20 -19.55 15.81
N GLY A 245 10.44 -19.48 16.91
CA GLY A 245 10.99 -19.29 18.25
C GLY A 245 11.29 -17.83 18.68
N ALA A 246 11.06 -16.85 17.81
CA ALA A 246 11.14 -15.43 18.16
C ALA A 246 9.76 -14.90 18.55
N GLY A 247 9.38 -15.07 19.82
CA GLY A 247 8.11 -14.54 20.35
C GLY A 247 7.79 -15.17 21.70
N ALA A 248 8.27 -14.59 22.75
CA ALA A 248 7.76 -14.76 24.11
C ALA A 248 7.08 -13.47 24.54
#